data_1d24eac821baa12a005d50f69f3abde0
#
_entry.id   1d24eac821baa12a005d50f69f3abde0
#
_cell.length_a   1.000
_cell.length_b   1.000
_cell.length_c   1.000
_cell.angle_alpha   90.00
_cell.angle_beta   90.00
_cell.angle_gamma   90.00
#
_symmetry.space_group_name_H-M   'P 1'
#
loop_
_entity.id
_entity.type
_entity.pdbx_description
1 polymer ?
#
loop_
_entity_poly.entity_id
_entity_poly.type
_entity_poly.pdbx_seq_one_letter_code
_entity_poly.pdbx_strand_id
1 'polypeptide(L)'
;AKDLIEQIAFEARKSEYVDQKSGVSARMTITALENLVSGAERRSLKSNESKTFVRVSDFWSVIPSITGKIELVYEGEQEGPYIVAVNLIGKAIRSQFTNYFPAPEKAKKPIGKKTETQQDPKRKNIYQEIIDWFNEGNTVDLLNESSAIDYRRSLDRVPGLKKLVQKLHPGVAADEMYFLMEFVLHGLSEYSLLSKHLLHSGMQFSDLFSSVFTDNPLAGLEEDDEDFTI
;
A
#
# COMPACT_ATOMS: atom_id res chain seq x y z
N ALA A 1 12.21 -1.80 4.17
CA ALA A 1 12.11 -1.11 2.86
C ALA A 1 12.92 -1.81 1.77
N LYS A 2 14.21 -2.14 2.00
CA LYS A 2 15.05 -2.82 0.99
C LYS A 2 14.45 -4.14 0.53
N ASP A 3 14.01 -4.99 1.46
CA ASP A 3 13.38 -6.28 1.16
C ASP A 3 12.12 -6.12 0.28
N LEU A 4 11.39 -5.02 0.46
CA LEU A 4 10.22 -4.72 -0.36
C LEU A 4 10.62 -4.33 -1.81
N ILE A 5 11.71 -3.57 -1.98
CA ILE A 5 12.25 -3.26 -3.33
C ILE A 5 12.71 -4.54 -4.04
N GLU A 6 13.40 -5.43 -3.33
CA GLU A 6 13.82 -6.72 -3.89
C GLU A 6 12.61 -7.57 -4.26
N GLN A 7 11.59 -7.59 -3.41
CA GLN A 7 10.35 -8.31 -3.69
C GLN A 7 9.62 -7.76 -4.92
N ILE A 8 9.59 -6.43 -5.12
CA ILE A 8 9.02 -5.84 -6.34
C ILE A 8 9.73 -6.40 -7.57
N ALA A 9 11.06 -6.53 -7.54
CA ALA A 9 11.82 -7.10 -8.65
C ALA A 9 11.51 -8.59 -8.87
N PHE A 10 11.27 -9.34 -7.79
CA PHE A 10 10.85 -10.74 -7.90
C PHE A 10 9.43 -10.87 -8.47
N GLU A 11 8.50 -10.03 -8.03
CA GLU A 11 7.13 -10.04 -8.55
C GLU A 11 7.10 -9.61 -10.04
N ALA A 12 7.94 -8.63 -10.44
CA ALA A 12 8.07 -8.24 -11.84
C ALA A 12 8.54 -9.41 -12.72
N ARG A 13 9.53 -10.18 -12.26
CA ARG A 13 10.03 -11.36 -13.01
C ARG A 13 9.01 -12.50 -13.10
N LYS A 14 8.02 -12.55 -12.26
CA LYS A 14 6.95 -13.56 -12.27
C LYS A 14 5.67 -13.07 -12.94
N SER A 15 5.59 -11.78 -13.25
CA SER A 15 4.39 -11.16 -13.79
C SER A 15 4.15 -11.59 -15.23
N GLU A 16 2.90 -11.95 -15.54
CA GLU A 16 2.44 -12.21 -16.91
C GLU A 16 2.44 -10.96 -17.80
N TYR A 17 2.43 -9.76 -17.19
CA TYR A 17 2.50 -8.48 -17.89
C TYR A 17 3.92 -8.06 -18.31
N VAL A 18 4.94 -8.79 -17.84
CA VAL A 18 6.37 -8.47 -18.09
C VAL A 18 6.96 -9.50 -19.05
N ASP A 19 7.68 -9.05 -20.06
CA ASP A 19 8.36 -9.94 -21.00
C ASP A 19 9.42 -10.77 -20.27
N GLN A 20 9.27 -12.08 -20.34
CA GLN A 20 10.16 -13.03 -19.67
C GLN A 20 11.53 -13.15 -20.37
N LYS A 21 11.65 -12.72 -21.63
CA LYS A 21 12.90 -12.79 -22.42
C LYS A 21 13.79 -11.58 -22.15
N SER A 22 13.22 -10.38 -22.22
CA SER A 22 13.91 -9.11 -21.94
C SER A 22 14.13 -8.92 -20.45
N GLY A 23 13.19 -9.45 -19.65
CA GLY A 23 13.28 -9.52 -18.21
C GLY A 23 13.17 -8.19 -17.49
N VAL A 24 13.67 -8.19 -16.29
CA VAL A 24 13.74 -7.03 -15.41
C VAL A 24 15.19 -6.62 -15.24
N SER A 25 15.50 -5.37 -15.57
CA SER A 25 16.86 -4.85 -15.41
C SER A 25 17.34 -4.96 -13.96
N ALA A 26 18.54 -5.49 -13.75
CA ALA A 26 19.16 -5.52 -12.43
C ALA A 26 19.34 -4.11 -11.81
N ARG A 27 19.37 -3.07 -12.66
CA ARG A 27 19.46 -1.67 -12.20
C ARG A 27 18.15 -1.15 -11.62
N MET A 28 17.02 -1.87 -11.80
CA MET A 28 15.73 -1.44 -11.27
C MET A 28 15.77 -1.27 -9.76
N THR A 29 16.33 -2.22 -9.02
CA THR A 29 16.40 -2.15 -7.55
C THR A 29 17.27 -1.02 -7.05
N ILE A 30 18.36 -0.70 -7.77
CA ILE A 30 19.26 0.41 -7.44
C ILE A 30 18.53 1.74 -7.62
N THR A 31 17.95 1.97 -8.81
CA THR A 31 17.22 3.22 -9.09
C THR A 31 15.95 3.34 -8.25
N ALA A 32 15.30 2.23 -7.92
CA ALA A 32 14.17 2.20 -7.01
C ALA A 32 14.54 2.65 -5.60
N LEU A 33 15.69 2.18 -5.09
CA LEU A 33 16.19 2.62 -3.78
C LEU A 33 16.54 4.11 -3.77
N GLU A 34 17.20 4.60 -4.82
CA GLU A 34 17.54 6.01 -4.99
C GLU A 34 16.28 6.88 -5.02
N ASN A 35 15.26 6.49 -5.80
CA ASN A 35 14.01 7.22 -5.89
C ASN A 35 13.22 7.18 -4.57
N LEU A 36 13.24 6.06 -3.85
CA LEU A 36 12.60 5.93 -2.55
C LEU A 36 13.21 6.89 -1.53
N VAL A 37 14.56 6.93 -1.46
CA VAL A 37 15.28 7.83 -0.55
C VAL A 37 15.03 9.29 -0.94
N SER A 38 15.17 9.63 -2.23
CA SER A 38 14.94 10.98 -2.75
C SER A 38 13.48 11.43 -2.52
N GLY A 39 12.50 10.52 -2.62
CA GLY A 39 11.11 10.79 -2.28
C GLY A 39 10.93 11.20 -0.82
N ALA A 40 11.51 10.45 0.10
CA ALA A 40 11.48 10.75 1.53
C ALA A 40 12.21 12.06 1.86
N GLU A 41 13.38 12.31 1.26
CA GLU A 41 14.15 13.55 1.42
C GLU A 41 13.38 14.77 0.89
N ARG A 42 12.79 14.66 -0.29
CA ARG A 42 11.95 15.73 -0.86
C ARG A 42 10.79 16.08 0.06
N ARG A 43 10.11 15.09 0.63
CA ARG A 43 9.03 15.30 1.60
C ARG A 43 9.54 16.04 2.84
N SER A 44 10.69 15.65 3.38
CA SER A 44 11.32 16.29 4.54
C SER A 44 11.64 17.75 4.28
N LEU A 45 12.19 18.08 3.10
CA LEU A 45 12.47 19.45 2.70
C LEU A 45 11.18 20.28 2.60
N LYS A 46 10.13 19.75 2.01
CA LYS A 46 8.82 20.44 1.89
C LYS A 46 8.16 20.68 3.24
N SER A 47 8.30 19.71 4.16
CA SER A 47 7.75 19.81 5.53
C SER A 47 8.67 20.57 6.49
N ASN A 48 9.81 21.08 6.01
CA ASN A 48 10.85 21.75 6.81
C ASN A 48 11.30 20.91 8.02
N GLU A 49 11.51 19.61 7.79
CA GLU A 49 11.95 18.65 8.81
C GLU A 49 13.45 18.39 8.67
N SER A 50 14.18 18.38 9.79
CA SER A 50 15.64 18.10 9.81
C SER A 50 15.98 16.62 9.70
N LYS A 51 15.02 15.73 9.91
CA LYS A 51 15.16 14.28 9.85
C LYS A 51 13.95 13.66 9.19
N THR A 52 14.17 12.64 8.41
CA THR A 52 13.09 11.88 7.79
C THR A 52 13.34 10.39 7.88
N PHE A 53 12.32 9.61 7.63
CA PHE A 53 12.36 8.16 7.48
C PHE A 53 11.46 7.76 6.31
N VAL A 54 11.74 6.61 5.72
CA VAL A 54 10.95 6.07 4.62
C VAL A 54 9.58 5.62 5.14
N ARG A 55 8.51 5.99 4.45
CA ARG A 55 7.13 5.54 4.65
C ARG A 55 6.76 4.53 3.55
N VAL A 56 5.73 3.73 3.76
CA VAL A 56 5.23 2.85 2.69
C VAL A 56 4.67 3.69 1.54
N SER A 57 4.04 4.81 1.83
CA SER A 57 3.58 5.77 0.82
C SER A 57 4.70 6.37 -0.05
N ASP A 58 5.96 6.41 0.41
CA ASP A 58 7.07 6.87 -0.42
C ASP A 58 7.37 5.90 -1.59
N PHE A 59 6.88 4.66 -1.54
CA PHE A 59 7.04 3.68 -2.64
C PHE A 59 6.38 4.10 -3.95
N TRP A 60 5.46 5.06 -3.95
CA TRP A 60 4.94 5.63 -5.20
C TRP A 60 6.03 6.38 -5.98
N SER A 61 7.06 6.89 -5.33
CA SER A 61 8.22 7.48 -6.00
C SER A 61 9.07 6.46 -6.76
N VAL A 62 8.88 5.16 -6.49
CA VAL A 62 9.60 4.05 -7.15
C VAL A 62 8.99 3.71 -8.52
N ILE A 63 7.74 4.09 -8.78
CA ILE A 63 7.02 3.75 -10.02
C ILE A 63 7.83 4.08 -11.29
N PRO A 64 8.45 5.26 -11.45
CA PRO A 64 9.28 5.54 -12.64
C PRO A 64 10.48 4.61 -12.79
N SER A 65 11.02 4.10 -11.67
CA SER A 65 12.11 3.11 -11.71
C SER A 65 11.61 1.74 -12.19
N ILE A 66 10.36 1.40 -11.90
CA ILE A 66 9.75 0.16 -12.37
C ILE A 66 9.45 0.30 -13.86
N THR A 67 8.62 1.28 -14.24
CA THR A 67 8.15 1.46 -15.62
C THR A 67 9.28 1.69 -16.62
N GLY A 68 10.38 2.34 -16.20
CA GLY A 68 11.54 2.59 -17.06
C GLY A 68 12.58 1.45 -17.11
N LYS A 69 12.33 0.31 -16.44
CA LYS A 69 13.29 -0.80 -16.30
C LYS A 69 12.67 -2.20 -16.48
N ILE A 70 11.39 -2.25 -16.82
CA ILE A 70 10.69 -3.47 -17.23
C ILE A 70 10.25 -3.29 -18.69
N GLU A 71 10.20 -4.37 -19.43
CA GLU A 71 9.56 -4.42 -20.74
C GLU A 71 8.24 -5.15 -20.58
N LEU A 72 7.16 -4.52 -21.06
CA LEU A 72 5.82 -5.09 -20.98
C LEU A 72 5.52 -5.94 -22.19
N VAL A 73 4.73 -6.99 -22.01
CA VAL A 73 4.07 -7.67 -23.11
C VAL A 73 2.83 -6.86 -23.54
N TYR A 74 2.22 -7.24 -24.64
CA TYR A 74 1.06 -6.52 -25.20
C TYR A 74 -0.08 -6.31 -24.19
N GLU A 75 -0.40 -7.33 -23.39
CA GLU A 75 -1.42 -7.26 -22.34
C GLU A 75 -1.04 -6.27 -21.23
N GLY A 76 0.24 -6.18 -20.91
CA GLY A 76 0.78 -5.23 -19.95
C GLY A 76 0.75 -3.78 -20.47
N GLU A 77 0.96 -3.58 -21.76
CA GLU A 77 0.82 -2.26 -22.41
C GLU A 77 -0.65 -1.80 -22.44
N GLN A 78 -1.56 -2.73 -22.66
CA GLN A 78 -3.02 -2.49 -22.64
C GLN A 78 -3.50 -2.09 -21.24
N GLU A 79 -3.02 -2.76 -20.19
CA GLU A 79 -3.33 -2.42 -18.79
C GLU A 79 -2.74 -1.06 -18.40
N GLY A 80 -1.62 -0.71 -18.98
CA GLY A 80 -0.87 0.52 -18.74
C GLY A 80 0.29 0.34 -17.74
N PRO A 81 1.48 0.89 -18.07
CA PRO A 81 2.70 0.70 -17.28
C PRO A 81 2.56 1.14 -15.84
N TYR A 82 1.79 2.21 -15.59
CA TYR A 82 1.54 2.72 -14.24
C TYR A 82 0.75 1.71 -13.39
N ILE A 83 -0.32 1.18 -13.94
CA ILE A 83 -1.17 0.20 -13.24
C ILE A 83 -0.39 -1.09 -12.96
N VAL A 84 0.39 -1.56 -13.94
CA VAL A 84 1.27 -2.72 -13.74
C VAL A 84 2.26 -2.46 -12.60
N ALA A 85 2.89 -1.29 -12.55
CA ALA A 85 3.82 -0.95 -11.47
C ALA A 85 3.14 -0.89 -10.09
N VAL A 86 1.95 -0.29 -9.99
CA VAL A 86 1.15 -0.26 -8.77
C VAL A 86 0.79 -1.68 -8.30
N ASN A 87 0.36 -2.54 -9.23
CA ASN A 87 0.04 -3.93 -8.94
C ASN A 87 1.27 -4.72 -8.47
N LEU A 88 2.46 -4.46 -9.04
CA LEU A 88 3.71 -5.09 -8.59
C LEU A 88 4.07 -4.68 -7.16
N ILE A 89 3.90 -3.40 -6.81
CA ILE A 89 4.09 -2.92 -5.44
C ILE A 89 3.11 -3.62 -4.48
N GLY A 90 1.83 -3.70 -4.85
CA GLY A 90 0.81 -4.40 -4.07
C GLY A 90 1.14 -5.88 -3.85
N LYS A 91 1.51 -6.60 -4.92
CA LYS A 91 1.94 -8.00 -4.84
C LYS A 91 3.16 -8.17 -3.93
N ALA A 92 4.13 -7.26 -4.00
CA ALA A 92 5.31 -7.28 -3.14
C ALA A 92 4.95 -7.06 -1.66
N ILE A 93 4.06 -6.10 -1.37
CA ILE A 93 3.55 -5.86 -0.01
C ILE A 93 2.87 -7.14 0.50
N ARG A 94 1.97 -7.74 -0.29
CA ARG A 94 1.27 -8.97 0.07
C ARG A 94 2.23 -10.12 0.35
N SER A 95 3.25 -10.31 -0.49
CA SER A 95 4.26 -11.38 -0.35
C SER A 95 5.11 -11.18 0.89
N GLN A 96 5.52 -9.95 1.17
CA GLN A 96 6.35 -9.62 2.34
C GLN A 96 5.54 -9.57 3.64
N PHE A 97 4.22 -9.39 3.56
CA PHE A 97 3.39 -9.23 4.74
C PHE A 97 3.53 -10.38 5.74
N THR A 98 3.54 -11.61 5.24
CA THR A 98 3.63 -12.82 6.07
C THR A 98 4.98 -13.01 6.76
N ASN A 99 6.01 -12.27 6.35
CA ASN A 99 7.31 -12.29 7.02
C ASN A 99 7.31 -11.45 8.31
N TYR A 100 6.39 -10.50 8.42
CA TYR A 100 6.29 -9.56 9.54
C TYR A 100 5.04 -9.77 10.39
N PHE A 101 3.94 -10.18 9.75
CA PHE A 101 2.63 -10.30 10.38
C PHE A 101 1.97 -11.63 9.99
N PRO A 102 1.21 -12.27 10.89
CA PRO A 102 0.41 -13.43 10.53
C PRO A 102 -0.53 -13.14 9.37
N ALA A 103 -0.68 -14.09 8.45
CA ALA A 103 -1.61 -13.94 7.34
C ALA A 103 -3.03 -13.68 7.86
N PRO A 104 -3.73 -12.64 7.35
CA PRO A 104 -5.12 -12.41 7.73
C PRO A 104 -6.01 -13.58 7.26
N GLU A 105 -6.92 -14.01 8.11
CA GLU A 105 -7.93 -14.98 7.70
C GLU A 105 -8.89 -14.28 6.72
N LYS A 106 -9.12 -14.91 5.56
CA LYS A 106 -10.10 -14.39 4.58
C LYS A 106 -11.46 -14.31 5.24
N ALA A 107 -12.11 -13.16 5.16
CA ALA A 107 -13.51 -13.03 5.50
C ALA A 107 -14.29 -14.07 4.67
N LYS A 108 -14.89 -15.07 5.32
CA LYS A 108 -15.74 -16.05 4.64
C LYS A 108 -16.95 -15.29 4.11
N LYS A 109 -17.08 -15.17 2.78
CA LYS A 109 -18.33 -14.74 2.16
C LYS A 109 -19.44 -15.71 2.62
N PRO A 110 -20.59 -15.23 3.08
CA PRO A 110 -21.72 -16.07 3.39
C PRO A 110 -22.38 -16.52 2.07
N ILE A 111 -21.81 -17.54 1.42
CA ILE A 111 -22.47 -18.24 0.32
C ILE A 111 -22.84 -19.62 0.85
N GLY A 112 -24.17 -19.82 0.97
CA GLY A 112 -24.82 -20.95 1.52
C GLY A 112 -24.20 -22.32 1.19
N LYS A 113 -23.78 -22.98 2.24
CA LYS A 113 -24.02 -24.38 2.60
C LYS A 113 -23.21 -24.66 3.87
N LYS A 114 -23.91 -25.10 4.90
CA LYS A 114 -23.37 -25.58 6.17
C LYS A 114 -22.37 -26.70 5.88
N THR A 115 -21.10 -26.43 6.13
CA THR A 115 -20.15 -27.46 6.49
C THR A 115 -19.54 -26.99 7.79
N GLU A 116 -19.97 -27.63 8.87
CA GLU A 116 -19.44 -27.43 10.21
C GLU A 116 -18.00 -27.92 10.23
N THR A 117 -17.07 -27.00 9.92
CA THR A 117 -15.67 -27.20 10.30
C THR A 117 -15.50 -26.45 11.61
N GLN A 118 -15.26 -27.19 12.67
CA GLN A 118 -15.05 -26.71 14.05
C GLN A 118 -14.13 -25.50 14.04
N GLN A 119 -14.73 -24.32 14.23
CA GLN A 119 -13.97 -23.10 14.53
C GLN A 119 -13.49 -23.26 15.96
N ASP A 120 -12.19 -23.25 16.13
CA ASP A 120 -11.58 -23.09 17.45
C ASP A 120 -11.97 -21.69 17.96
N PRO A 121 -12.86 -21.56 18.99
CA PRO A 121 -13.42 -20.29 19.40
C PRO A 121 -12.39 -19.36 20.04
N LYS A 122 -11.11 -19.73 20.05
CA LYS A 122 -10.00 -19.00 20.68
C LYS A 122 -9.08 -18.25 19.68
N ARG A 123 -9.23 -18.39 18.39
CA ARG A 123 -8.47 -17.57 17.42
C ARG A 123 -9.22 -16.26 17.15
N LYS A 124 -9.09 -15.33 18.06
CA LYS A 124 -9.52 -13.94 17.86
C LYS A 124 -8.68 -13.38 16.71
N ASN A 125 -9.31 -12.96 15.61
CA ASN A 125 -8.62 -12.29 14.51
C ASN A 125 -7.87 -11.08 15.08
N ILE A 126 -6.54 -11.10 15.02
CA ILE A 126 -5.70 -10.05 15.62
C ILE A 126 -5.89 -8.67 14.96
N TYR A 127 -6.49 -8.64 13.77
CA TYR A 127 -6.80 -7.42 13.00
C TYR A 127 -8.23 -6.92 13.24
N GLN A 128 -9.05 -7.63 14.05
CA GLN A 128 -10.48 -7.37 14.15
C GLN A 128 -10.77 -5.95 14.66
N GLU A 129 -10.05 -5.48 15.67
CA GLU A 129 -10.21 -4.12 16.23
C GLU A 129 -9.96 -3.04 15.16
N ILE A 130 -8.98 -3.27 14.27
CA ILE A 130 -8.66 -2.36 13.15
C ILE A 130 -9.78 -2.39 12.12
N ILE A 131 -10.21 -3.59 11.71
CA ILE A 131 -11.24 -3.78 10.67
C ILE A 131 -12.58 -3.21 11.13
N ASP A 132 -12.97 -3.46 12.38
CA ASP A 132 -14.22 -2.97 12.95
C ASP A 132 -14.27 -1.43 12.94
N TRP A 133 -13.16 -0.78 13.29
CA TRP A 133 -13.07 0.67 13.26
C TRP A 133 -13.30 1.25 11.85
N PHE A 134 -12.74 0.64 10.81
CA PHE A 134 -13.03 1.04 9.43
C PHE A 134 -14.48 0.74 9.05
N ASN A 135 -15.04 -0.39 9.46
CA ASN A 135 -16.44 -0.76 9.18
C ASN A 135 -17.45 0.20 9.85
N GLU A 136 -17.06 0.96 10.85
CA GLU A 136 -17.84 2.06 11.44
C GLU A 136 -17.86 3.33 10.55
N GLY A 137 -17.27 3.29 9.36
CA GLY A 137 -17.22 4.40 8.41
C GLY A 137 -16.05 5.36 8.61
N ASN A 138 -15.06 4.97 9.43
CA ASN A 138 -13.87 5.77 9.61
C ASN A 138 -12.90 5.61 8.45
N THR A 139 -12.10 6.65 8.19
CA THR A 139 -11.07 6.66 7.14
C THR A 139 -9.74 7.15 7.67
N VAL A 140 -8.66 6.77 7.00
CA VAL A 140 -7.31 7.27 7.23
C VAL A 140 -6.73 7.80 5.94
N ASP A 141 -6.39 9.09 5.95
CA ASP A 141 -5.69 9.75 4.84
C ASP A 141 -4.21 9.87 5.18
N LEU A 142 -3.37 9.31 4.31
CA LEU A 142 -1.92 9.43 4.38
C LEU A 142 -1.45 10.26 3.20
N LEU A 143 -1.27 11.56 3.44
CA LEU A 143 -0.88 12.51 2.40
C LEU A 143 0.62 12.43 2.14
N ASN A 144 1.01 12.52 0.86
CA ASN A 144 2.40 12.40 0.41
C ASN A 144 3.32 13.48 1.02
N GLU A 145 2.79 14.66 1.30
CA GLU A 145 3.56 15.81 1.80
C GLU A 145 3.27 16.12 3.28
N SER A 146 2.55 15.24 3.98
CA SER A 146 2.28 15.43 5.41
C SER A 146 3.55 15.42 6.25
N SER A 147 3.58 16.29 7.27
CA SER A 147 4.64 16.27 8.27
C SER A 147 4.72 14.92 9.00
N ALA A 148 5.87 14.61 9.62
CA ALA A 148 6.01 13.40 10.44
C ALA A 148 5.01 13.38 11.61
N ILE A 149 4.65 14.56 12.13
CA ILE A 149 3.68 14.69 13.21
C ILE A 149 2.28 14.32 12.72
N ASP A 150 1.84 14.86 11.59
CA ASP A 150 0.51 14.59 11.04
C ASP A 150 0.37 13.15 10.55
N TYR A 151 1.41 12.63 9.90
CA TYR A 151 1.48 11.23 9.50
C TYR A 151 1.31 10.28 10.71
N ARG A 152 2.06 10.52 11.79
CA ARG A 152 1.95 9.72 13.02
C ARG A 152 0.58 9.85 13.65
N ARG A 153 0.03 11.07 13.69
CA ARG A 153 -1.32 11.34 14.21
C ARG A 153 -2.40 10.58 13.43
N SER A 154 -2.31 10.54 12.10
CA SER A 154 -3.25 9.79 11.26
C SER A 154 -3.23 8.29 11.60
N LEU A 155 -2.06 7.70 11.76
CA LEU A 155 -1.91 6.28 12.13
C LEU A 155 -2.32 5.98 13.58
N ASP A 156 -2.00 6.88 14.52
CA ASP A 156 -2.35 6.73 15.95
C ASP A 156 -3.88 6.80 16.20
N ARG A 157 -4.67 7.31 15.23
CA ARG A 157 -6.14 7.31 15.29
C ARG A 157 -6.75 5.91 15.16
N VAL A 158 -6.03 4.96 14.56
CA VAL A 158 -6.54 3.60 14.32
C VAL A 158 -6.37 2.75 15.57
N PRO A 159 -7.47 2.37 16.24
CA PRO A 159 -7.41 1.56 17.47
C PRO A 159 -6.75 0.20 17.19
N GLY A 160 -6.04 -0.32 18.15
CA GLY A 160 -5.39 -1.63 18.04
C GLY A 160 -4.14 -1.67 17.17
N LEU A 161 -3.96 -0.76 16.19
CA LEU A 161 -2.88 -0.79 15.20
C LEU A 161 -1.49 -0.71 15.87
N LYS A 162 -1.29 0.29 16.72
CA LYS A 162 -0.02 0.45 17.48
C LYS A 162 0.25 -0.71 18.42
N LYS A 163 -0.79 -1.17 19.14
CA LYS A 163 -0.69 -2.33 20.06
C LYS A 163 -0.31 -3.61 19.31
N LEU A 164 -0.86 -3.82 18.10
CA LEU A 164 -0.55 -4.95 17.24
C LEU A 164 0.94 -4.97 16.89
N VAL A 165 1.46 -3.84 16.40
CA VAL A 165 2.88 -3.73 16.02
C VAL A 165 3.78 -3.93 17.23
N GLN A 166 3.51 -3.27 18.35
CA GLN A 166 4.31 -3.42 19.57
C GLN A 166 4.32 -4.85 20.12
N LYS A 167 3.20 -5.56 20.01
CA LYS A 167 3.08 -6.95 20.43
C LYS A 167 3.91 -7.91 19.58
N LEU A 168 3.91 -7.71 18.26
CA LEU A 168 4.59 -8.61 17.33
C LEU A 168 6.06 -8.23 17.11
N HIS A 169 6.39 -6.94 17.30
CA HIS A 169 7.74 -6.39 17.13
C HIS A 169 8.15 -5.61 18.39
N PRO A 170 8.38 -6.29 19.53
CA PRO A 170 8.79 -5.63 20.76
C PRO A 170 10.17 -4.97 20.59
N GLY A 171 10.27 -3.71 21.05
CA GLY A 171 11.53 -2.97 21.00
C GLY A 171 11.88 -2.33 19.64
N VAL A 172 10.98 -2.37 18.67
CA VAL A 172 11.17 -1.67 17.39
C VAL A 172 11.32 -0.16 17.59
N ALA A 173 12.22 0.48 16.83
CA ALA A 173 12.39 1.93 16.87
C ALA A 173 11.12 2.67 16.48
N ALA A 174 10.94 3.90 17.00
CA ALA A 174 9.70 4.66 16.79
C ALA A 174 9.35 4.87 15.31
N ASP A 175 10.33 5.21 14.47
CA ASP A 175 10.10 5.45 13.04
C ASP A 175 9.75 4.16 12.30
N GLU A 176 10.40 3.06 12.64
CA GLU A 176 10.11 1.75 12.09
C GLU A 176 8.73 1.23 12.55
N MET A 177 8.33 1.56 13.77
CA MET A 177 6.98 1.24 14.27
C MET A 177 5.90 1.88 13.37
N TYR A 178 6.04 3.15 13.02
CA TYR A 178 5.07 3.82 12.14
C TYR A 178 5.12 3.30 10.72
N PHE A 179 6.30 2.94 10.20
CA PHE A 179 6.40 2.22 8.93
C PHE A 179 5.61 0.89 8.97
N LEU A 180 5.78 0.10 10.04
CA LEU A 180 5.06 -1.16 10.21
C LEU A 180 3.55 -0.96 10.41
N MET A 181 3.12 0.12 11.08
CA MET A 181 1.70 0.46 11.20
C MET A 181 1.08 0.73 9.82
N GLU A 182 1.72 1.55 9.00
CA GLU A 182 1.30 1.81 7.62
C GLU A 182 1.33 0.53 6.78
N PHE A 183 2.37 -0.29 6.94
CA PHE A 183 2.51 -1.57 6.26
C PHE A 183 1.37 -2.55 6.59
N VAL A 184 0.84 -2.54 7.83
CA VAL A 184 -0.35 -3.32 8.19
C VAL A 184 -1.56 -2.86 7.40
N LEU A 185 -1.82 -1.55 7.26
CA LEU A 185 -2.97 -1.03 6.51
C LEU A 185 -2.88 -1.44 5.03
N HIS A 186 -1.70 -1.27 4.42
CA HIS A 186 -1.45 -1.73 3.06
C HIS A 186 -1.63 -3.24 2.91
N GLY A 187 -1.08 -4.02 3.84
CA GLY A 187 -1.24 -5.48 3.82
C GLY A 187 -2.70 -5.91 3.92
N LEU A 188 -3.47 -5.36 4.87
CA LEU A 188 -4.90 -5.65 5.00
C LEU A 188 -5.68 -5.32 3.71
N SER A 189 -5.30 -4.24 3.03
CA SER A 189 -5.86 -3.86 1.74
C SER A 189 -5.53 -4.90 0.65
N GLU A 190 -4.28 -5.37 0.57
CA GLU A 190 -3.88 -6.41 -0.38
C GLU A 190 -4.51 -7.78 -0.09
N TYR A 191 -4.99 -8.00 1.12
CA TYR A 191 -5.80 -9.18 1.49
C TYR A 191 -7.31 -8.94 1.35
N SER A 192 -7.73 -7.81 0.79
CA SER A 192 -9.15 -7.44 0.60
C SER A 192 -9.92 -7.40 1.91
N LEU A 193 -9.35 -6.84 2.95
CA LEU A 193 -9.98 -6.57 4.24
C LEU A 193 -10.23 -5.07 4.46
N LEU A 194 -9.52 -4.21 3.73
CA LEU A 194 -9.72 -2.78 3.64
C LEU A 194 -9.70 -2.35 2.18
N SER A 195 -10.37 -1.26 1.87
CA SER A 195 -10.21 -0.53 0.60
C SER A 195 -9.05 0.44 0.68
N LYS A 196 -8.42 0.66 -0.46
CA LYS A 196 -7.31 1.59 -0.62
C LYS A 196 -7.58 2.42 -1.88
N HIS A 197 -7.71 3.73 -1.71
CA HIS A 197 -7.98 4.68 -2.79
C HIS A 197 -6.78 5.59 -2.97
N LEU A 198 -6.32 5.72 -4.22
CA LEU A 198 -5.29 6.68 -4.58
C LEU A 198 -5.96 8.06 -4.70
N LEU A 199 -5.51 9.01 -3.87
CA LEU A 199 -5.88 10.41 -3.95
C LEU A 199 -4.83 11.16 -4.77
N HIS A 200 -5.18 12.33 -5.31
CA HIS A 200 -4.21 13.20 -5.97
C HIS A 200 -3.00 13.53 -5.07
N SER A 201 -3.22 13.66 -3.78
CA SER A 201 -2.20 14.05 -2.79
C SER A 201 -1.77 12.95 -1.83
N GLY A 202 -2.16 11.70 -2.05
CA GLY A 202 -1.83 10.62 -1.12
C GLY A 202 -2.66 9.35 -1.29
N MET A 203 -2.91 8.70 -0.16
CA MET A 203 -3.64 7.45 -0.08
C MET A 203 -4.70 7.52 1.02
N GLN A 204 -5.89 7.05 0.73
CA GLN A 204 -6.96 6.87 1.71
C GLN A 204 -7.23 5.39 1.94
N PHE A 205 -7.37 5.01 3.20
CA PHE A 205 -7.87 3.70 3.61
C PHE A 205 -9.30 3.83 4.15
N SER A 206 -10.17 2.90 3.78
CA SER A 206 -11.58 2.84 4.19
C SER A 206 -12.05 1.40 4.31
N ASP A 207 -13.30 1.21 4.71
CA ASP A 207 -13.95 -0.11 4.65
C ASP A 207 -14.16 -0.57 3.19
N LEU A 208 -14.46 -1.86 3.02
CA LEU A 208 -14.68 -2.44 1.69
C LEU A 208 -15.99 -1.98 1.02
N PHE A 209 -16.98 -1.52 1.80
CA PHE A 209 -18.30 -1.17 1.26
C PHE A 209 -18.32 0.26 0.75
N SER A 210 -17.56 1.16 1.33
CA SER A 210 -17.42 2.55 0.87
C SER A 210 -16.93 2.64 -0.58
N SER A 211 -16.12 1.68 -1.04
CA SER A 211 -15.63 1.62 -2.42
C SER A 211 -16.73 1.35 -3.45
N VAL A 212 -17.77 0.62 -3.08
CA VAL A 212 -18.87 0.25 -3.99
C VAL A 212 -19.73 1.47 -4.39
N PHE A 213 -19.71 2.52 -3.56
CA PHE A 213 -20.49 3.75 -3.79
C PHE A 213 -19.66 4.88 -4.40
N THR A 214 -18.34 4.72 -4.51
CA THR A 214 -17.42 5.75 -5.01
C THR A 214 -16.70 5.36 -6.30
N ASP A 215 -16.96 4.17 -6.86
CA ASP A 215 -16.33 3.74 -8.10
C ASP A 215 -16.87 4.50 -9.33
N ASN A 216 -16.37 5.71 -9.52
CA ASN A 216 -16.04 6.24 -10.82
C ASN A 216 -14.55 6.66 -10.78
N PRO A 217 -13.61 5.81 -11.24
CA PRO A 217 -12.17 6.11 -11.24
C PRO A 217 -11.80 7.31 -12.12
N LEU A 218 -12.76 7.86 -12.90
CA LEU A 218 -12.56 8.94 -13.87
C LEU A 218 -13.30 10.24 -13.50
N ALA A 219 -14.04 10.29 -12.41
CA ALA A 219 -14.80 11.51 -12.04
C ALA A 219 -13.92 12.69 -11.57
N GLY A 220 -12.62 12.53 -11.46
CA GLY A 220 -11.67 13.58 -11.08
C GLY A 220 -10.86 14.17 -12.24
N LEU A 221 -11.15 13.82 -13.49
CA LEU A 221 -10.39 14.28 -14.66
C LEU A 221 -11.25 15.09 -15.67
N GLU A 222 -12.52 15.35 -15.38
CA GLU A 222 -13.42 16.04 -16.34
C GLU A 222 -13.84 17.48 -15.92
N GLU A 223 -13.19 18.17 -15.02
CA GLU A 223 -13.49 19.57 -14.73
C GLU A 223 -12.22 20.43 -14.73
N ASP A 224 -11.61 20.69 -15.90
CA ASP A 224 -10.70 21.83 -16.12
C ASP A 224 -10.45 22.08 -17.64
N ASP A 225 -11.50 22.02 -18.46
CA ASP A 225 -11.45 22.46 -19.85
C ASP A 225 -12.52 23.54 -20.16
N GLU A 226 -12.56 24.61 -19.37
CA GLU A 226 -13.18 25.90 -19.81
C GLU A 226 -12.37 27.05 -19.21
N ASP A 227 -11.48 27.61 -20.00
CA ASP A 227 -11.17 29.03 -20.18
C ASP A 227 -9.77 29.23 -20.80
N PHE A 228 -9.66 28.93 -22.10
CA PHE A 228 -8.70 29.61 -22.96
C PHE A 228 -9.44 30.13 -24.19
N THR A 229 -10.09 31.26 -24.03
CA THR A 229 -10.48 32.11 -25.19
C THR A 229 -9.72 33.42 -25.09
N ILE A 230 -8.68 33.56 -25.95
CA ILE A 230 -8.01 34.74 -26.51
C ILE A 230 -8.14 36.08 -25.77
#